data_4a64add0df980f03d6020a2b02cf4383
#
_entry.id   4a64add0df980f03d6020a2b02cf4383
#
_cell.length_a   1.000
_cell.length_b   1.000
_cell.length_c   1.000
_cell.angle_alpha   90.00
_cell.angle_beta   90.00
_cell.angle_gamma   90.00
#
_symmetry.space_group_name_H-M   'P 1'
#
loop_
_entity.id
_entity.type
_entity.pdbx_description
1 polymer ?
#
loop_
_entity_poly.entity_id
_entity_poly.type
_entity_poly.pdbx_seq_one_letter_code
_entity_poly.pdbx_strand_id
1 'polypeptide(L)'
;MINLVCGQPRNGKTQFMVKTILDMLEENKKLEEQGKPARQIYCDIDGLRIPEVEPAPDDWRDTPDGSIIIYDEVHMRKAYEYKGNQYSQDQMIKDLTIHGHFNKDIWLITQDPARIEKGIHKLIDKMYFIKRPSSKL
;
A
#
# COMPACT_ATOMS: atom_id res chain seq x y z
N MET A 1 -7.48 -2.28 6.20
CA MET A 1 -6.97 -3.40 5.38
C MET A 1 -5.51 -3.20 5.05
N ILE A 2 -4.71 -4.25 5.14
CA ILE A 2 -3.34 -4.22 4.63
C ILE A 2 -3.26 -5.14 3.41
N ASN A 3 -2.87 -4.57 2.28
CA ASN A 3 -2.76 -5.28 1.01
C ASN A 3 -1.30 -5.33 0.59
N LEU A 4 -0.85 -6.48 0.12
CA LEU A 4 0.51 -6.67 -0.39
C LEU A 4 0.46 -6.93 -1.89
N VAL A 5 1.20 -6.14 -2.65
CA VAL A 5 1.34 -6.30 -4.11
C VAL A 5 2.75 -6.77 -4.41
N CYS A 6 2.86 -7.95 -4.99
CA CYS A 6 4.14 -8.60 -5.26
C CYS A 6 4.32 -8.83 -6.76
N GLY A 7 5.53 -8.76 -7.22
CA GLY A 7 5.88 -9.09 -8.60
C GLY A 7 7.32 -8.72 -8.89
N GLN A 8 7.92 -9.44 -9.80
CA GLN A 8 9.27 -9.14 -10.24
C GLN A 8 9.34 -7.77 -10.90
N PRO A 9 10.52 -7.14 -10.95
CA PRO A 9 10.66 -5.86 -11.65
C PRO A 9 10.11 -5.95 -13.08
N ARG A 10 9.44 -4.88 -13.52
CA ARG A 10 8.86 -4.76 -14.86
C ARG A 10 7.72 -5.74 -15.16
N ASN A 11 7.10 -6.32 -14.13
CA ASN A 11 5.95 -7.21 -14.31
C ASN A 11 4.60 -6.48 -14.25
N GLY A 12 4.61 -5.13 -14.25
CA GLY A 12 3.39 -4.36 -14.31
C GLY A 12 2.79 -3.95 -12.96
N LYS A 13 3.59 -3.97 -11.87
CA LYS A 13 3.09 -3.54 -10.56
C LYS A 13 2.61 -2.08 -10.59
N THR A 14 3.36 -1.20 -11.24
CA THR A 14 2.99 0.21 -11.33
C THR A 14 1.69 0.38 -12.11
N GLN A 15 1.53 -0.32 -13.23
CA GLN A 15 0.30 -0.27 -14.02
C GLN A 15 -0.90 -0.79 -13.22
N PHE A 16 -0.70 -1.86 -12.47
CA PHE A 16 -1.73 -2.40 -11.58
C PHE A 16 -2.14 -1.35 -10.54
N MET A 17 -1.17 -0.68 -9.94
CA MET A 17 -1.45 0.33 -8.92
C MET A 17 -2.11 1.57 -9.50
N VAL A 18 -1.71 2.01 -10.69
CA VAL A 18 -2.36 3.14 -11.36
C VAL A 18 -3.85 2.83 -11.59
N LYS A 19 -4.14 1.64 -12.11
CA LYS A 19 -5.53 1.23 -12.31
C LYS A 19 -6.29 1.17 -10.99
N THR A 20 -5.66 0.61 -9.96
CA THR A 20 -6.27 0.52 -8.63
C THR A 20 -6.58 1.91 -8.07
N ILE A 21 -5.66 2.86 -8.22
CA ILE A 21 -5.86 4.24 -7.76
C ILE A 21 -7.01 4.89 -8.53
N LEU A 22 -7.09 4.69 -9.83
CA LEU A 22 -8.20 5.23 -10.63
C LEU A 22 -9.55 4.67 -10.17
N ASP A 23 -9.59 3.39 -9.81
CA ASP A 23 -10.79 2.78 -9.23
C ASP A 23 -11.14 3.40 -7.86
N MET A 24 -10.13 3.70 -7.05
CA MET A 24 -10.33 4.39 -5.77
C MET A 24 -10.91 5.78 -5.97
N LEU A 25 -10.46 6.49 -6.99
CA LEU A 25 -10.97 7.84 -7.31
C LEU A 25 -12.43 7.77 -7.79
N GLU A 26 -12.79 6.73 -8.53
CA GLU A 26 -14.20 6.50 -8.91
C GLU A 26 -15.06 6.23 -7.68
N GLU A 27 -14.57 5.43 -6.74
CA GLU A 27 -15.27 5.20 -5.48
C GLU A 27 -15.43 6.49 -4.68
N ASN A 28 -14.43 7.36 -4.69
CA ASN A 28 -14.53 8.66 -4.03
C ASN A 28 -15.64 9.53 -4.62
N LYS A 29 -15.80 9.50 -5.95
CA LYS A 29 -16.91 10.22 -6.61
C LYS A 29 -18.25 9.71 -6.13
N LYS A 30 -18.40 8.39 -6.02
CA LYS A 30 -19.65 7.77 -5.53
C LYS A 30 -19.93 8.16 -4.08
N LEU A 31 -18.89 8.19 -3.24
CA LEU A 31 -19.03 8.62 -1.86
C LEU A 31 -19.54 10.06 -1.78
N GLU A 32 -18.93 10.96 -2.55
CA GLU A 32 -19.34 12.37 -2.57
C GLU A 32 -20.79 12.54 -3.07
N GLU A 33 -21.20 11.78 -4.07
CA GLU A 33 -22.58 11.78 -4.57
C GLU A 33 -23.58 11.34 -3.50
N GLN A 34 -23.14 10.50 -2.56
CA GLN A 34 -23.94 10.04 -1.44
C GLN A 34 -23.86 10.96 -0.22
N GLY A 35 -23.17 12.11 -0.35
CA GLY A 35 -22.96 13.03 0.76
C GLY A 35 -21.93 12.54 1.79
N LYS A 36 -21.12 11.57 1.42
CA LYS A 36 -20.06 11.02 2.27
C LYS A 36 -18.72 11.61 1.90
N PRO A 37 -17.79 11.74 2.88
CA PRO A 37 -16.47 12.26 2.57
C PRO A 37 -15.65 11.30 1.71
N ALA A 38 -14.92 11.85 0.74
CA ALA A 38 -13.97 11.10 -0.04
C ALA A 38 -12.80 10.67 0.86
N ARG A 39 -12.16 9.56 0.49
CA ARG A 39 -10.97 9.08 1.19
C ARG A 39 -9.73 9.73 0.59
N GLN A 40 -8.88 10.28 1.43
CA GLN A 40 -7.62 10.87 0.99
C GLN A 40 -6.65 9.76 0.59
N ILE A 41 -5.99 9.92 -0.57
CA ILE A 41 -5.04 8.93 -1.10
C ILE A 41 -3.63 9.49 -1.06
N TYR A 42 -2.72 8.74 -0.47
CA TYR A 42 -1.30 9.04 -0.36
C TYR A 42 -0.50 7.96 -1.07
N CYS A 43 0.50 8.36 -1.84
CA CYS A 43 1.30 7.39 -2.60
C CYS A 43 2.72 7.90 -2.79
N ASP A 44 3.68 6.99 -2.69
CA ASP A 44 5.09 7.32 -2.89
C ASP A 44 5.69 6.63 -4.12
N ILE A 45 4.86 6.12 -5.02
CA ILE A 45 5.37 5.56 -6.28
C ILE A 45 6.09 6.68 -7.05
N ASP A 46 7.36 6.45 -7.33
CA ASP A 46 8.19 7.42 -8.02
C ASP A 46 7.65 7.71 -9.41
N GLY A 47 7.54 8.98 -9.75
CA GLY A 47 7.06 9.41 -11.06
C GLY A 47 5.54 9.39 -11.24
N LEU A 48 4.79 8.95 -10.25
CA LEU A 48 3.33 8.98 -10.33
C LEU A 48 2.82 10.42 -10.31
N ARG A 49 1.94 10.75 -11.27
CA ARG A 49 1.41 12.11 -11.41
C ARG A 49 -0.11 12.08 -11.57
N ILE A 50 -0.78 11.89 -10.46
CA ILE A 50 -2.24 11.96 -10.38
C ILE A 50 -2.57 13.12 -9.45
N PRO A 51 -3.27 14.17 -9.92
CA PRO A 51 -3.47 15.39 -9.13
C PRO A 51 -4.15 15.18 -7.78
N GLU A 52 -5.05 14.19 -7.69
CA GLU A 52 -5.82 13.93 -6.48
C GLU A 52 -5.05 13.10 -5.44
N VAL A 53 -3.82 12.69 -5.77
CA VAL A 53 -3.00 11.85 -4.89
C VAL A 53 -1.88 12.68 -4.27
N GLU A 54 -1.76 12.61 -2.95
CA GLU A 54 -0.74 13.33 -2.20
C GLU A 54 0.49 12.44 -1.96
N PRO A 55 1.67 13.04 -1.75
CA PRO A 55 2.84 12.26 -1.36
C PRO A 55 2.62 11.54 -0.03
N ALA A 56 3.01 10.28 0.04
CA ALA A 56 2.89 9.51 1.27
C ALA A 56 3.94 9.95 2.29
N PRO A 57 3.54 10.21 3.54
CA PRO A 57 4.50 10.48 4.60
C PRO A 57 5.24 9.20 4.99
N ASP A 58 6.42 9.33 5.58
CA ASP A 58 7.20 8.16 6.02
C ASP A 58 6.45 7.35 7.08
N ASP A 59 5.67 8.01 7.91
CA ASP A 59 4.89 7.38 8.96
C ASP A 59 3.42 7.38 8.56
N TRP A 60 2.85 6.18 8.37
CA TRP A 60 1.46 6.03 7.97
C TRP A 60 0.48 6.64 9.00
N ARG A 61 0.91 6.79 10.26
CA ARG A 61 0.07 7.38 11.32
C ARG A 61 -0.17 8.87 11.11
N ASP A 62 0.69 9.52 10.33
CA ASP A 62 0.60 10.97 10.06
C ASP A 62 -0.41 11.31 8.95
N THR A 63 -1.41 10.47 8.76
CA THR A 63 -2.48 10.69 7.79
C THR A 63 -3.82 10.77 8.50
N PRO A 64 -4.82 11.47 7.94
CA PRO A 64 -6.15 11.52 8.52
C PRO A 64 -6.82 10.14 8.58
N ASP A 65 -7.78 9.98 9.49
CA ASP A 65 -8.60 8.77 9.52
C ASP A 65 -9.30 8.57 8.18
N GLY A 66 -9.43 7.33 7.77
CA GLY A 66 -10.04 6.98 6.49
C GLY A 66 -9.10 7.04 5.30
N SER A 67 -7.84 7.36 5.51
CA SER A 67 -6.86 7.49 4.42
C SER A 67 -6.50 6.15 3.79
N ILE A 68 -6.10 6.22 2.53
CA ILE A 68 -5.48 5.11 1.79
C ILE A 68 -4.03 5.49 1.56
N ILE A 69 -3.08 4.65 1.99
CA ILE A 69 -1.66 4.95 1.92
C ILE A 69 -0.95 3.84 1.13
N ILE A 70 -0.18 4.24 0.13
CA ILE A 70 0.48 3.31 -0.79
C ILE A 70 1.98 3.52 -0.72
N TYR A 71 2.72 2.49 -0.32
CA TYR A 71 4.17 2.50 -0.23
C TYR A 71 4.79 1.54 -1.23
N ASP A 72 5.62 2.07 -2.10
CA ASP A 72 6.37 1.27 -3.07
C ASP A 72 7.71 0.82 -2.50
N GLU A 73 8.22 -0.28 -3.03
CA GLU A 73 9.54 -0.82 -2.67
C GLU A 73 9.77 -0.93 -1.16
N VAL A 74 8.75 -1.43 -0.43
CA VAL A 74 8.84 -1.48 1.05
C VAL A 74 9.98 -2.34 1.55
N HIS A 75 10.45 -3.32 0.75
CA HIS A 75 11.62 -4.12 1.10
C HIS A 75 12.91 -3.28 1.19
N MET A 76 12.92 -2.06 0.62
CA MET A 76 14.03 -1.12 0.70
C MET A 76 13.89 -0.13 1.86
N ARG A 77 12.75 -0.16 2.56
CA ARG A 77 12.50 0.71 3.71
C ARG A 77 12.93 -0.03 4.98
N LYS A 78 13.89 0.53 5.68
CA LYS A 78 14.50 -0.11 6.85
C LYS A 78 13.48 -0.56 7.89
N ALA A 79 12.45 0.23 8.14
CA ALA A 79 11.43 -0.09 9.13
C ALA A 79 10.62 -1.33 8.77
N TYR A 80 10.43 -1.60 7.48
CA TYR A 80 9.61 -2.69 6.97
C TYR A 80 10.39 -3.96 6.63
N GLU A 81 11.71 -3.91 6.69
CA GLU A 81 12.54 -5.01 6.22
C GLU A 81 12.52 -6.21 7.17
N TYR A 82 12.77 -7.36 6.60
CA TYR A 82 12.87 -8.62 7.35
C TYR A 82 13.98 -8.57 8.40
N LYS A 83 13.68 -9.03 9.61
CA LYS A 83 14.57 -9.01 10.77
C LYS A 83 14.77 -10.41 11.35
N GLY A 84 14.77 -11.43 10.51
CA GLY A 84 14.86 -12.81 10.97
C GLY A 84 13.60 -13.22 11.73
N ASN A 85 13.76 -13.94 12.82
CA ASN A 85 12.66 -14.39 13.66
C ASN A 85 12.20 -13.33 14.67
N GLN A 86 12.77 -12.14 14.62
CA GLN A 86 12.44 -11.07 15.54
C GLN A 86 11.35 -10.20 14.96
N TYR A 87 10.42 -9.76 15.83
CA TYR A 87 9.44 -8.74 15.49
C TYR A 87 10.07 -7.37 15.59
N SER A 88 9.62 -6.45 14.75
CA SER A 88 10.07 -5.06 14.80
C SER A 88 9.76 -4.44 16.16
N GLN A 89 10.70 -3.63 16.66
CA GLN A 89 10.51 -2.82 17.85
C GLN A 89 10.06 -1.40 17.50
N ASP A 90 9.97 -1.08 16.21
CA ASP A 90 9.51 0.21 15.75
C ASP A 90 8.01 0.36 16.05
N GLN A 91 7.64 1.40 16.79
CA GLN A 91 6.25 1.60 17.19
C GLN A 91 5.34 1.82 15.98
N MET A 92 5.84 2.46 14.93
CA MET A 92 5.09 2.64 13.69
C MET A 92 4.68 1.30 13.07
N ILE A 93 5.56 0.30 13.14
CA ILE A 93 5.28 -1.04 12.63
C ILE A 93 4.34 -1.80 13.58
N LYS A 94 4.59 -1.68 14.88
CA LYS A 94 3.70 -2.30 15.88
C LYS A 94 2.28 -1.78 15.78
N ASP A 95 2.13 -0.48 15.54
CA ASP A 95 0.82 0.17 15.46
C ASP A 95 0.03 -0.23 14.20
N LEU A 96 0.64 -0.93 13.25
CA LEU A 96 -0.10 -1.48 12.12
C LEU A 96 -1.23 -2.43 12.58
N THR A 97 -1.08 -3.03 13.76
CA THR A 97 -2.14 -3.89 14.33
C THR A 97 -3.45 -3.14 14.58
N ILE A 98 -3.40 -1.82 14.71
CA ILE A 98 -4.58 -1.00 15.00
C ILE A 98 -5.01 -0.12 13.83
N HIS A 99 -4.43 -0.33 12.63
CA HIS A 99 -4.76 0.51 11.46
C HIS A 99 -6.26 0.53 11.15
N GLY A 100 -6.96 -0.57 11.37
CA GLY A 100 -8.39 -0.67 11.13
C GLY A 100 -9.24 0.21 12.04
N HIS A 101 -8.75 0.53 13.25
CA HIS A 101 -9.45 1.43 14.17
C HIS A 101 -9.57 2.85 13.61
N PHE A 102 -8.69 3.22 12.68
CA PHE A 102 -8.69 4.53 12.04
C PHE A 102 -9.24 4.47 10.61
N ASN A 103 -9.81 3.34 10.23
CA ASN A 103 -10.34 3.10 8.88
C ASN A 103 -9.31 3.41 7.78
N LYS A 104 -8.06 3.05 8.01
CA LYS A 104 -6.98 3.26 7.05
C LYS A 104 -6.69 1.98 6.28
N ASP A 105 -6.52 2.11 4.97
CA ASP A 105 -6.07 1.02 4.11
C ASP A 105 -4.64 1.28 3.70
N ILE A 106 -3.79 0.27 3.86
CA ILE A 106 -2.37 0.37 3.57
C ILE A 106 -2.00 -0.63 2.49
N TRP A 107 -1.36 -0.12 1.44
CA TRP A 107 -0.89 -0.93 0.32
C TRP A 107 0.63 -0.96 0.35
N LEU A 108 1.18 -2.15 0.40
CA LEU A 108 2.62 -2.38 0.41
C LEU A 108 3.02 -3.06 -0.88
N ILE A 109 3.98 -2.49 -1.59
CA ILE A 109 4.43 -3.01 -2.88
C ILE A 109 5.88 -3.50 -2.73
N THR A 110 6.15 -4.73 -3.16
CA THR A 110 7.49 -5.30 -3.09
C THR A 110 7.72 -6.28 -4.23
N GLN A 111 8.95 -6.41 -4.66
CA GLN A 111 9.34 -7.49 -5.58
C GLN A 111 9.59 -8.80 -4.84
N ASP A 112 9.82 -8.75 -3.53
CA ASP A 112 10.17 -9.93 -2.73
C ASP A 112 9.48 -9.89 -1.37
N PRO A 113 8.34 -10.60 -1.22
CA PRO A 113 7.62 -10.62 0.05
C PRO A 113 8.42 -11.25 1.20
N ALA A 114 9.40 -12.10 0.91
CA ALA A 114 10.24 -12.70 1.95
C ALA A 114 11.13 -11.67 2.66
N ARG A 115 11.32 -10.49 2.08
CA ARG A 115 12.15 -9.43 2.66
C ARG A 115 11.39 -8.48 3.57
N ILE A 116 10.14 -8.80 3.87
CA ILE A 116 9.28 -7.97 4.74
C ILE A 116 9.25 -8.56 6.15
N GLU A 117 9.22 -7.69 7.14
CA GLU A 117 9.18 -8.04 8.55
C GLU A 117 8.01 -9.00 8.85
N LYS A 118 8.26 -9.98 9.71
CA LYS A 118 7.30 -11.09 9.88
C LYS A 118 5.98 -10.71 10.54
N GLY A 119 5.97 -9.68 11.38
CA GLY A 119 4.74 -9.21 12.01
C GLY A 119 3.80 -8.60 10.99
N ILE A 120 4.36 -7.93 9.98
CA ILE A 120 3.58 -7.36 8.88
C ILE A 120 2.90 -8.48 8.09
N HIS A 121 3.61 -9.59 7.82
CA HIS A 121 3.03 -10.73 7.12
C HIS A 121 1.75 -11.23 7.77
N LYS A 122 1.70 -11.24 9.10
CA LYS A 122 0.53 -11.70 9.85
C LYS A 122 -0.67 -10.77 9.71
N LEU A 123 -0.45 -9.53 9.29
CA LEU A 123 -1.49 -8.52 9.18
C LEU A 123 -2.01 -8.35 7.76
N ILE A 124 -1.41 -9.03 6.79
CA ILE A 124 -1.82 -8.89 5.39
C ILE A 124 -3.18 -9.53 5.18
N ASP A 125 -4.12 -8.74 4.68
CA ASP A 125 -5.48 -9.20 4.37
C ASP A 125 -5.56 -9.81 2.98
N LYS A 126 -4.90 -9.20 2.00
CA LYS A 126 -4.90 -9.69 0.61
C LYS A 126 -3.51 -9.57 0.01
N MET A 127 -3.15 -10.57 -0.79
CA MET A 127 -1.92 -10.58 -1.57
C MET A 127 -2.27 -10.63 -3.05
N TYR A 128 -1.62 -9.76 -3.81
CA TYR A 128 -1.77 -9.70 -5.26
C TYR A 128 -0.42 -10.03 -5.90
N PHE A 129 -0.41 -11.08 -6.70
CA PHE A 129 0.80 -11.50 -7.42
C PHE A 129 0.68 -11.07 -8.87
N ILE A 130 1.48 -10.09 -9.26
CA ILE A 130 1.43 -9.51 -10.59
C ILE A 130 2.42 -10.25 -11.48
N LYS A 131 1.89 -10.85 -12.53
CA LYS A 131 2.69 -11.55 -13.52
C LYS A 131 2.68 -10.79 -14.83
N ARG A 132 3.82 -10.79 -15.49
CA ARG A 132 3.90 -10.24 -16.83
C ARG A 132 2.98 -11.04 -17.75
N PRO A 133 2.11 -10.38 -18.53
CA PRO A 133 1.31 -11.10 -19.51
C PRO A 133 2.21 -11.92 -20.44
N SER A 134 1.79 -13.13 -20.77
CA SER A 134 2.51 -13.94 -21.74
C SER A 134 2.50 -13.25 -23.10
N SER A 135 3.68 -13.09 -23.68
CA SER A 135 3.81 -12.53 -25.03
C SER A 135 3.72 -13.60 -26.10
N LYS A 136 3.24 -14.77 -25.77
CA LYS A 136 3.02 -15.84 -26.75
C LYS A 136 2.04 -15.39 -27.81
N LEU A 137 2.47 -15.45 -28.97
CA LEU A 137 1.66 -15.16 -30.15
C LEU A 137 1.48 -16.44 -30.95
#